data_97db20e3a7b90254ebaf74f5c957ac32
#
_entry.id   97db20e3a7b90254ebaf74f5c957ac32
#
_cell.length_a   1.000
_cell.length_b   1.000
_cell.length_c   1.000
_cell.angle_alpha   90.00
_cell.angle_beta   90.00
_cell.angle_gamma   90.00
#
_symmetry.space_group_name_H-M   'P 1'
#
loop_
_entity.id
_entity.type
_entity.pdbx_description
1 polymer ?
#
loop_
_entity_poly.entity_id
_entity_poly.type
_entity_poly.pdbx_seq_one_letter_code
_entity_poly.pdbx_strand_id
1 'polypeptide(L)'
;MLVDTAASELPEGETGGARAPLLLEVRGLTKGFGGQLALHDVDLLVEQGSIHALLGENGAGKSTLIKIIAGALRPDAGTIRVDGQLMHFDNPHDAQAHGVAVVHQHANLVRNLSVQENLLLGKPLPTYANALVNWREVGRRARRLLDRVGLDIDPRATVERLRPDEVAMISIAKAIATNAKLIILDEPTTSLVPKEVVIVFDHMRRLSKEGHGFVYVSHRLQEVFDIAEYATVLRDGRVTWTCTRSEMTRNSVVRAIIGDKAPMHDIEPLTERPGAPVLETHTLVGPGVAGLSMQLRAGEIVGLAGLPGSGAEETLDLLYGRARATAGQLLLQGRATTLGSPRDAVRAGIALVPKDRLWDATIATFSVRENISLPSLAKFLTDPVLRIVKKASERREASSLAQRLNVKMPSLEAGIGLLSGGNQQKTVLARWLGADASVFLLNSPTAAVDVGAKSEIYRLLLDLARSGAAILFTTTEMEEFPRICQRVLVFRDQHVVAELSGLQITEDRILALSIGEALEAA
;
A
#
# COMPACT_ATOMS: atom_id res chain seq x y z
N MET A 1 3.89 -18.53 -31.59
CA MET A 1 5.32 -18.25 -31.78
C MET A 1 5.95 -18.39 -30.39
N LEU A 2 6.84 -19.37 -30.26
CA LEU A 2 7.40 -19.88 -29.00
C LEU A 2 8.03 -18.75 -28.21
N VAL A 3 7.57 -18.53 -26.98
CA VAL A 3 8.25 -17.70 -25.97
C VAL A 3 9.40 -18.56 -25.44
N ASP A 4 10.59 -18.14 -25.80
CA ASP A 4 11.85 -18.76 -25.44
C ASP A 4 11.99 -18.78 -23.90
N THR A 5 12.14 -19.95 -23.33
CA THR A 5 12.39 -20.22 -21.90
C THR A 5 13.86 -19.94 -21.59
N ALA A 6 14.27 -18.68 -21.61
CA ALA A 6 15.62 -18.25 -21.23
C ALA A 6 15.59 -17.40 -19.96
N ALA A 7 15.17 -17.98 -18.83
CA ALA A 7 15.25 -17.34 -17.51
C ALA A 7 16.10 -18.19 -16.53
N SER A 8 17.13 -18.88 -17.02
CA SER A 8 17.96 -19.73 -16.17
C SER A 8 19.17 -19.03 -15.52
N GLU A 9 19.43 -17.76 -15.87
CA GLU A 9 20.56 -17.01 -15.36
C GLU A 9 20.16 -15.56 -15.04
N LEU A 10 20.78 -14.96 -14.01
CA LEU A 10 20.66 -13.53 -13.81
C LEU A 10 21.26 -12.79 -15.02
N PRO A 11 20.67 -11.66 -15.47
CA PRO A 11 21.25 -10.85 -16.52
C PRO A 11 22.66 -10.36 -16.12
N GLU A 12 23.55 -10.18 -17.10
CA GLU A 12 24.93 -9.75 -16.81
C GLU A 12 24.95 -8.35 -16.18
N GLY A 13 25.60 -8.23 -15.01
CA GLY A 13 25.78 -6.93 -14.36
C GLY A 13 26.79 -6.06 -15.09
N GLU A 14 26.70 -4.75 -14.97
CA GLU A 14 27.55 -3.72 -15.63
C GLU A 14 29.05 -3.79 -15.28
N THR A 15 29.43 -4.50 -14.23
CA THR A 15 30.82 -4.68 -13.86
C THR A 15 31.32 -6.02 -14.39
N GLY A 16 32.20 -6.01 -15.37
CA GLY A 16 32.90 -7.20 -15.93
C GLY A 16 33.79 -7.94 -14.92
N GLY A 17 33.38 -8.03 -13.64
CA GLY A 17 33.99 -8.78 -12.56
C GLY A 17 33.31 -10.14 -12.38
N ALA A 18 34.01 -11.09 -11.76
CA ALA A 18 33.45 -12.39 -11.37
C ALA A 18 32.16 -12.18 -10.56
N ARG A 19 31.07 -12.85 -10.96
CA ARG A 19 29.78 -12.80 -10.24
C ARG A 19 29.96 -13.18 -8.77
N ALA A 20 29.27 -12.48 -7.88
CA ALA A 20 29.21 -12.87 -6.49
C ALA A 20 28.55 -14.27 -6.35
N PRO A 21 28.93 -15.08 -5.37
CA PRO A 21 28.32 -16.38 -5.18
C PRO A 21 26.81 -16.23 -4.90
N LEU A 22 26.02 -17.17 -5.42
CA LEU A 22 24.58 -17.19 -5.16
C LEU A 22 24.31 -17.53 -3.69
N LEU A 23 23.58 -16.65 -3.02
CA LEU A 23 23.11 -16.87 -1.65
C LEU A 23 21.82 -17.67 -1.62
N LEU A 24 20.88 -17.37 -2.54
CA LEU A 24 19.64 -18.10 -2.74
C LEU A 24 19.49 -18.51 -4.19
N GLU A 25 19.17 -19.80 -4.39
CA GLU A 25 18.79 -20.32 -5.69
C GLU A 25 17.49 -21.12 -5.54
N VAL A 26 16.44 -20.64 -6.17
CA VAL A 26 15.13 -21.29 -6.31
C VAL A 26 14.98 -21.71 -7.74
N ARG A 27 14.63 -22.99 -8.00
CA ARG A 27 14.46 -23.54 -9.35
C ARG A 27 13.17 -24.34 -9.48
N GLY A 28 12.40 -24.04 -10.51
CA GLY A 28 11.22 -24.78 -10.90
C GLY A 28 10.13 -24.82 -9.83
N LEU A 29 10.05 -23.81 -8.94
CA LEU A 29 9.21 -23.86 -7.77
C LEU A 29 7.74 -23.80 -8.14
N THR A 30 6.99 -24.84 -7.72
CA THR A 30 5.56 -24.96 -8.02
C THR A 30 4.76 -25.16 -6.74
N LYS A 31 3.59 -24.50 -6.64
CA LYS A 31 2.65 -24.64 -5.52
C LYS A 31 1.21 -24.41 -5.93
N GLY A 32 0.34 -25.36 -5.59
CA GLY A 32 -1.10 -25.29 -5.82
C GLY A 32 -1.92 -25.28 -4.53
N PHE A 33 -3.12 -24.72 -4.62
CA PHE A 33 -4.13 -24.73 -3.57
C PHE A 33 -5.52 -24.98 -4.21
N GLY A 34 -6.22 -25.99 -3.76
CA GLY A 34 -7.62 -26.26 -4.18
C GLY A 34 -7.81 -26.34 -5.71
N GLY A 35 -6.82 -26.86 -6.44
CA GLY A 35 -6.85 -26.98 -7.91
C GLY A 35 -6.38 -25.76 -8.68
N GLN A 36 -5.98 -24.68 -8.01
CA GLN A 36 -5.35 -23.51 -8.64
C GLN A 36 -3.87 -23.44 -8.30
N LEU A 37 -3.01 -23.18 -9.29
CA LEU A 37 -1.59 -22.96 -9.09
C LEU A 37 -1.34 -21.53 -8.63
N ALA A 38 -0.75 -21.38 -7.46
CA ALA A 38 -0.30 -20.10 -6.92
C ALA A 38 1.13 -19.76 -7.38
N LEU A 39 1.95 -20.79 -7.64
CA LEU A 39 3.27 -20.68 -8.26
C LEU A 39 3.41 -21.79 -9.30
N HIS A 40 3.99 -21.45 -10.43
CA HIS A 40 4.17 -22.36 -11.55
C HIS A 40 5.56 -22.18 -12.16
N ASP A 41 6.46 -23.12 -11.89
CA ASP A 41 7.81 -23.18 -12.47
C ASP A 41 8.59 -21.86 -12.22
N VAL A 42 8.69 -21.45 -10.95
CA VAL A 42 9.27 -20.15 -10.56
C VAL A 42 10.74 -20.32 -10.23
N ASP A 43 11.58 -19.52 -10.89
CA ASP A 43 12.99 -19.35 -10.61
C ASP A 43 13.26 -18.01 -9.90
N LEU A 44 14.13 -18.02 -8.89
CA LEU A 44 14.62 -16.81 -8.22
C LEU A 44 16.08 -17.00 -7.80
N LEU A 45 16.94 -16.09 -8.22
CA LEU A 45 18.35 -16.08 -7.86
C LEU A 45 18.69 -14.81 -7.10
N VAL A 46 19.37 -14.94 -5.97
CA VAL A 46 19.84 -13.80 -5.17
C VAL A 46 21.33 -13.97 -4.90
N GLU A 47 22.11 -12.98 -5.29
CA GLU A 47 23.56 -12.96 -5.04
C GLU A 47 23.85 -12.54 -3.59
N GLN A 48 24.98 -13.00 -3.07
CA GLN A 48 25.47 -12.56 -1.77
C GLN A 48 25.82 -11.07 -1.81
N GLY A 49 25.36 -10.33 -0.80
CA GLY A 49 25.62 -8.89 -0.75
C GLY A 49 24.83 -8.08 -1.76
N SER A 50 23.72 -8.60 -2.31
CA SER A 50 22.85 -7.86 -3.21
C SER A 50 21.48 -7.58 -2.60
N ILE A 51 20.81 -6.56 -3.15
CA ILE A 51 19.42 -6.24 -2.84
C ILE A 51 18.58 -6.56 -4.07
N HIS A 52 17.80 -7.63 -4.01
CA HIS A 52 16.97 -8.14 -5.08
C HIS A 52 15.49 -7.81 -4.82
N ALA A 53 14.87 -7.01 -5.68
CA ALA A 53 13.45 -6.69 -5.58
C ALA A 53 12.58 -7.83 -6.11
N LEU A 54 11.54 -8.21 -5.38
CA LEU A 54 10.50 -9.14 -5.81
C LEU A 54 9.20 -8.36 -6.04
N LEU A 55 8.81 -8.21 -7.29
CA LEU A 55 7.71 -7.38 -7.76
C LEU A 55 6.54 -8.21 -8.29
N GLY A 56 5.38 -7.60 -8.43
CA GLY A 56 4.18 -8.20 -9.00
C GLY A 56 2.91 -7.71 -8.35
N GLU A 57 1.77 -7.93 -8.99
CA GLU A 57 0.45 -7.58 -8.45
C GLU A 57 0.10 -8.37 -7.18
N ASN A 58 -0.95 -7.92 -6.45
CA ASN A 58 -1.51 -8.69 -5.35
C ASN A 58 -2.12 -9.99 -5.91
N GLY A 59 -1.75 -11.12 -5.31
CA GLY A 59 -2.14 -12.44 -5.83
C GLY A 59 -1.18 -13.04 -6.86
N ALA A 60 -0.12 -12.34 -7.26
CA ALA A 60 0.88 -12.85 -8.21
C ALA A 60 1.71 -14.04 -7.69
N GLY A 61 1.59 -14.40 -6.40
CA GLY A 61 2.34 -15.51 -5.81
C GLY A 61 3.48 -15.10 -4.89
N LYS A 62 3.81 -13.79 -4.76
CA LYS A 62 4.94 -13.29 -3.94
C LYS A 62 4.92 -13.84 -2.51
N SER A 63 3.81 -13.67 -1.80
CA SER A 63 3.69 -14.15 -0.40
C SER A 63 3.75 -15.67 -0.29
N THR A 64 3.32 -16.41 -1.32
CA THR A 64 3.48 -17.87 -1.38
C THR A 64 4.94 -18.26 -1.53
N LEU A 65 5.67 -17.59 -2.44
CA LEU A 65 7.10 -17.78 -2.64
C LEU A 65 7.89 -17.49 -1.36
N ILE A 66 7.61 -16.36 -0.71
CA ILE A 66 8.24 -15.98 0.57
C ILE A 66 7.97 -17.04 1.65
N LYS A 67 6.71 -17.49 1.80
CA LYS A 67 6.37 -18.52 2.79
C LYS A 67 7.10 -19.85 2.55
N ILE A 68 7.34 -20.20 1.28
CA ILE A 68 8.10 -21.42 0.94
C ILE A 68 9.58 -21.24 1.27
N ILE A 69 10.20 -20.12 0.88
CA ILE A 69 11.61 -19.82 1.20
C ILE A 69 11.81 -19.71 2.71
N ALA A 70 10.80 -19.21 3.43
CA ALA A 70 10.80 -19.10 4.89
C ALA A 70 10.52 -20.44 5.63
N GLY A 71 10.24 -21.52 4.91
CA GLY A 71 9.90 -22.82 5.53
C GLY A 71 8.51 -22.88 6.17
N ALA A 72 7.66 -21.87 5.96
CA ALA A 72 6.29 -21.84 6.47
C ALA A 72 5.31 -22.64 5.58
N LEU A 73 5.73 -22.99 4.36
CA LEU A 73 4.94 -23.72 3.38
C LEU A 73 5.86 -24.65 2.57
N ARG A 74 5.45 -25.90 2.35
CA ARG A 74 6.20 -26.83 1.49
C ARG A 74 5.81 -26.63 0.03
N PRO A 75 6.79 -26.60 -0.90
CA PRO A 75 6.50 -26.62 -2.33
C PRO A 75 5.94 -28.00 -2.75
N ASP A 76 5.24 -28.03 -3.89
CA ASP A 76 4.78 -29.27 -4.50
C ASP A 76 5.84 -29.84 -5.47
N ALA A 77 6.65 -28.95 -6.09
CA ALA A 77 7.80 -29.30 -6.94
C ALA A 77 8.84 -28.18 -6.91
N GLY A 78 10.03 -28.46 -7.42
CA GLY A 78 11.17 -27.54 -7.48
C GLY A 78 12.17 -27.74 -6.36
N THR A 79 13.22 -26.90 -6.36
CA THR A 79 14.33 -26.98 -5.40
C THR A 79 14.69 -25.62 -4.85
N ILE A 80 15.18 -25.59 -3.62
CA ILE A 80 15.73 -24.41 -2.96
C ILE A 80 17.15 -24.71 -2.52
N ARG A 81 18.10 -23.85 -2.86
CA ARG A 81 19.46 -23.90 -2.32
C ARG A 81 19.78 -22.60 -1.59
N VAL A 82 20.39 -22.71 -0.44
CA VAL A 82 20.92 -21.58 0.32
C VAL A 82 22.40 -21.78 0.51
N ASP A 83 23.20 -20.79 0.12
CA ASP A 83 24.67 -20.89 0.17
C ASP A 83 25.21 -22.16 -0.54
N GLY A 84 24.60 -22.51 -1.70
CA GLY A 84 24.91 -23.67 -2.52
C GLY A 84 24.38 -25.02 -2.00
N GLN A 85 23.86 -25.10 -0.77
CA GLN A 85 23.35 -26.33 -0.17
C GLN A 85 21.86 -26.51 -0.48
N LEU A 86 21.48 -27.72 -0.90
CA LEU A 86 20.06 -28.07 -1.13
C LEU A 86 19.32 -28.12 0.21
N MET A 87 18.20 -27.40 0.28
CA MET A 87 17.41 -27.25 1.48
C MET A 87 16.03 -27.91 1.36
N HIS A 88 15.60 -28.51 2.46
CA HIS A 88 14.22 -28.95 2.67
C HIS A 88 13.79 -28.44 4.05
N PHE A 89 13.04 -27.36 4.07
CA PHE A 89 12.58 -26.76 5.31
C PHE A 89 11.27 -27.42 5.78
N ASP A 90 11.27 -27.93 6.99
CA ASP A 90 10.06 -28.48 7.62
C ASP A 90 9.23 -27.42 8.34
N ASN A 91 9.88 -26.36 8.78
CA ASN A 91 9.27 -25.26 9.54
C ASN A 91 10.15 -23.99 9.43
N PRO A 92 9.64 -22.81 9.84
CA PRO A 92 10.41 -21.56 9.79
C PRO A 92 11.67 -21.53 10.65
N HIS A 93 11.74 -22.33 11.71
CA HIS A 93 12.93 -22.42 12.55
C HIS A 93 14.10 -23.09 11.79
N ASP A 94 13.80 -24.06 10.92
CA ASP A 94 14.82 -24.70 10.07
C ASP A 94 15.38 -23.70 9.07
N ALA A 95 14.54 -22.91 8.41
CA ALA A 95 14.97 -21.85 7.49
C ALA A 95 15.87 -20.84 8.22
N GLN A 96 15.48 -20.44 9.43
CA GLN A 96 16.26 -19.52 10.27
C GLN A 96 17.61 -20.11 10.67
N ALA A 97 17.67 -21.40 11.02
CA ALA A 97 18.92 -22.09 11.36
C ALA A 97 19.90 -22.13 10.17
N HIS A 98 19.38 -22.12 8.93
CA HIS A 98 20.17 -22.08 7.70
C HIS A 98 20.38 -20.65 7.16
N GLY A 99 20.14 -19.63 7.98
CA GLY A 99 20.46 -18.24 7.66
C GLY A 99 19.42 -17.50 6.84
N VAL A 100 18.17 -17.97 6.79
CA VAL A 100 17.05 -17.24 6.14
C VAL A 100 16.18 -16.62 7.21
N ALA A 101 15.92 -15.32 7.14
CA ALA A 101 14.99 -14.62 8.03
C ALA A 101 13.98 -13.78 7.25
N VAL A 102 12.75 -13.68 7.78
CA VAL A 102 11.69 -12.85 7.20
C VAL A 102 11.30 -11.77 8.19
N VAL A 103 11.27 -10.55 7.69
CA VAL A 103 10.72 -9.37 8.37
C VAL A 103 9.39 -9.07 7.67
N HIS A 104 8.28 -9.31 8.36
CA HIS A 104 6.95 -9.07 7.84
C HIS A 104 6.55 -7.59 7.94
N GLN A 105 5.58 -7.16 7.14
CA GLN A 105 5.01 -5.81 7.09
C GLN A 105 4.62 -5.25 8.48
N HIS A 106 4.05 -6.09 9.35
CA HIS A 106 3.89 -5.76 10.75
C HIS A 106 5.09 -6.32 11.52
N ALA A 107 5.95 -5.42 11.99
CA ALA A 107 7.13 -5.80 12.76
C ALA A 107 6.73 -6.80 13.86
N ASN A 108 7.32 -8.03 13.80
CA ASN A 108 7.09 -9.07 14.81
C ASN A 108 7.79 -8.70 16.13
N LEU A 109 7.55 -7.46 16.58
CA LEU A 109 8.04 -6.92 17.84
C LEU A 109 6.90 -6.80 18.84
N VAL A 110 7.17 -7.17 20.06
CA VAL A 110 6.23 -7.03 21.17
C VAL A 110 6.36 -5.61 21.72
N ARG A 111 5.34 -4.77 21.49
CA ARG A 111 5.40 -3.32 21.72
C ARG A 111 5.66 -2.92 23.18
N ASN A 112 5.13 -3.67 24.14
CA ASN A 112 5.28 -3.43 25.57
C ASN A 112 6.60 -3.98 26.16
N LEU A 113 7.39 -4.69 25.39
CA LEU A 113 8.72 -5.14 25.79
C LEU A 113 9.80 -4.13 25.36
N SER A 114 10.94 -4.17 26.07
CA SER A 114 12.12 -3.38 25.71
C SER A 114 12.79 -3.91 24.42
N VAL A 115 13.63 -3.08 23.82
CA VAL A 115 14.45 -3.45 22.65
C VAL A 115 15.30 -4.69 22.95
N GLN A 116 15.98 -4.73 24.12
CA GLN A 116 16.81 -5.87 24.49
C GLN A 116 16.02 -7.18 24.63
N GLU A 117 14.79 -7.12 25.14
CA GLU A 117 13.91 -8.28 25.22
C GLU A 117 13.45 -8.75 23.85
N ASN A 118 13.08 -7.81 22.98
CA ASN A 118 12.69 -8.12 21.61
C ASN A 118 13.81 -8.75 20.77
N LEU A 119 15.04 -8.22 20.88
CA LEU A 119 16.21 -8.73 20.15
C LEU A 119 16.62 -10.15 20.57
N LEU A 120 16.37 -10.50 21.83
CA LEU A 120 16.74 -11.81 22.40
C LEU A 120 15.53 -12.74 22.59
N LEU A 121 14.33 -12.31 22.18
CA LEU A 121 13.12 -13.13 22.27
C LEU A 121 13.29 -14.43 21.46
N GLY A 122 12.96 -15.55 22.09
CA GLY A 122 13.12 -16.88 21.51
C GLY A 122 14.54 -17.48 21.62
N LYS A 123 15.49 -16.79 22.29
CA LYS A 123 16.85 -17.28 22.55
C LYS A 123 17.06 -17.56 24.03
N PRO A 124 17.98 -18.48 24.38
CA PRO A 124 18.39 -18.66 25.77
C PRO A 124 18.93 -17.36 26.35
N LEU A 125 18.28 -16.85 27.38
CA LEU A 125 18.77 -15.66 28.08
C LEU A 125 19.96 -16.04 28.96
N PRO A 126 20.98 -15.18 29.06
CA PRO A 126 22.07 -15.38 30.01
C PRO A 126 21.55 -15.36 31.44
N THR A 127 21.95 -16.36 32.23
CA THR A 127 21.52 -16.51 33.62
C THR A 127 22.70 -16.55 34.57
N TYR A 128 22.46 -16.16 35.84
CA TYR A 128 23.34 -16.47 36.95
C TYR A 128 22.95 -17.81 37.54
N ALA A 129 23.88 -18.74 37.62
CA ALA A 129 23.70 -20.08 38.21
C ALA A 129 22.41 -20.79 37.72
N ASN A 130 22.03 -20.62 36.45
CA ASN A 130 20.82 -21.17 35.83
C ASN A 130 19.47 -20.81 36.51
N ALA A 131 19.44 -19.79 37.38
CA ALA A 131 18.25 -19.43 38.14
C ALA A 131 17.73 -18.03 37.86
N LEU A 132 18.59 -17.04 37.75
CA LEU A 132 18.20 -15.63 37.58
C LEU A 132 18.76 -15.05 36.29
N VAL A 133 17.91 -14.31 35.55
CA VAL A 133 18.33 -13.65 34.30
C VAL A 133 19.39 -12.57 34.58
N ASN A 134 20.51 -12.66 33.88
CA ASN A 134 21.56 -11.66 33.93
C ASN A 134 21.25 -10.48 33.00
N TRP A 135 20.43 -9.53 33.45
CA TRP A 135 20.01 -8.37 32.66
C TRP A 135 21.15 -7.47 32.20
N ARG A 136 22.28 -7.45 32.90
CA ARG A 136 23.49 -6.71 32.46
C ARG A 136 24.08 -7.34 31.19
N GLU A 137 24.14 -8.68 31.14
CA GLU A 137 24.64 -9.38 29.95
C GLU A 137 23.62 -9.32 28.81
N VAL A 138 22.31 -9.38 29.11
CA VAL A 138 21.22 -9.16 28.14
C VAL A 138 21.41 -7.79 27.47
N GLY A 139 21.57 -6.72 28.26
CA GLY A 139 21.80 -5.38 27.74
C GLY A 139 23.10 -5.23 26.92
N ARG A 140 24.18 -5.88 27.34
CA ARG A 140 25.44 -5.90 26.58
C ARG A 140 25.31 -6.63 25.24
N ARG A 141 24.60 -7.76 25.19
CA ARG A 141 24.34 -8.48 23.93
C ARG A 141 23.47 -7.66 23.00
N ALA A 142 22.41 -7.04 23.53
CA ALA A 142 21.54 -6.15 22.75
C ALA A 142 22.30 -4.96 22.20
N ARG A 143 23.15 -4.29 23.00
CA ARG A 143 23.97 -3.17 22.54
C ARG A 143 24.88 -3.58 21.38
N ARG A 144 25.60 -4.70 21.49
CA ARG A 144 26.45 -5.23 20.39
C ARG A 144 25.67 -5.45 19.09
N LEU A 145 24.42 -5.92 19.18
CA LEU A 145 23.56 -6.10 18.00
C LEU A 145 23.14 -4.76 17.41
N LEU A 146 22.77 -3.80 18.25
CA LEU A 146 22.42 -2.43 17.80
C LEU A 146 23.62 -1.73 17.15
N ASP A 147 24.81 -1.84 17.76
CA ASP A 147 26.04 -1.27 17.23
C ASP A 147 26.39 -1.87 15.86
N ARG A 148 26.17 -3.18 15.68
CA ARG A 148 26.38 -3.88 14.40
C ARG A 148 25.49 -3.33 13.29
N VAL A 149 24.23 -3.01 13.59
CA VAL A 149 23.33 -2.37 12.61
C VAL A 149 23.43 -0.85 12.61
N GLY A 150 24.27 -0.27 13.47
CA GLY A 150 24.55 1.17 13.54
C GLY A 150 23.40 1.98 14.14
N LEU A 151 22.68 1.40 15.09
CA LEU A 151 21.57 2.06 15.79
C LEU A 151 22.02 2.54 17.18
N ASP A 152 21.86 3.83 17.41
CA ASP A 152 22.06 4.40 18.75
C ASP A 152 20.72 4.51 19.50
N ILE A 153 20.24 3.37 19.97
CA ILE A 153 18.99 3.25 20.73
C ILE A 153 19.32 2.64 22.09
N ASP A 154 18.70 3.15 23.17
CA ASP A 154 18.82 2.52 24.49
C ASP A 154 18.21 1.11 24.47
N PRO A 155 18.95 0.04 24.75
CA PRO A 155 18.41 -1.32 24.82
C PRO A 155 17.24 -1.49 25.78
N ARG A 156 17.07 -0.60 26.76
CA ARG A 156 15.98 -0.64 27.74
C ARG A 156 14.75 0.13 27.29
N ALA A 157 14.85 0.92 26.20
CA ALA A 157 13.69 1.63 25.67
C ALA A 157 12.58 0.65 25.28
N THR A 158 11.33 0.99 25.59
CA THR A 158 10.16 0.22 25.18
C THR A 158 9.89 0.46 23.70
N VAL A 159 9.63 -0.60 22.94
CA VAL A 159 9.40 -0.51 21.48
C VAL A 159 8.25 0.43 21.12
N GLU A 160 7.23 0.54 21.97
CA GLU A 160 6.09 1.45 21.77
C GLU A 160 6.49 2.94 21.68
N ARG A 161 7.64 3.34 22.25
CA ARG A 161 8.13 4.72 22.27
C ARG A 161 9.08 5.06 21.14
N LEU A 162 9.37 4.11 20.29
CA LEU A 162 10.32 4.26 19.20
C LEU A 162 9.66 4.84 17.96
N ARG A 163 10.47 5.49 17.13
CA ARG A 163 10.06 5.95 15.81
C ARG A 163 9.85 4.77 14.85
N PRO A 164 9.03 4.93 13.82
CA PRO A 164 8.78 3.86 12.85
C PRO A 164 10.04 3.34 12.15
N ASP A 165 11.00 4.20 11.80
CA ASP A 165 12.29 3.81 11.22
C ASP A 165 13.12 2.97 12.20
N GLU A 166 13.15 3.34 13.47
CA GLU A 166 13.83 2.57 14.52
C GLU A 166 13.20 1.19 14.71
N VAL A 167 11.88 1.10 14.67
CA VAL A 167 11.14 -0.18 14.74
C VAL A 167 11.47 -1.09 13.56
N ALA A 168 11.51 -0.55 12.33
CA ALA A 168 11.92 -1.29 11.14
C ALA A 168 13.36 -1.81 11.27
N MET A 169 14.28 -0.97 11.71
CA MET A 169 15.68 -1.33 11.88
C MET A 169 15.91 -2.35 13.01
N ILE A 170 15.15 -2.29 14.11
CA ILE A 170 15.21 -3.32 15.16
C ILE A 170 14.75 -4.68 14.63
N SER A 171 13.75 -4.70 13.73
CA SER A 171 13.29 -5.94 13.09
C SER A 171 14.40 -6.56 12.22
N ILE A 172 15.15 -5.74 11.48
CA ILE A 172 16.34 -6.18 10.74
C ILE A 172 17.46 -6.63 11.70
N ALA A 173 17.71 -5.88 12.78
CA ALA A 173 18.69 -6.27 13.81
C ALA A 173 18.35 -7.62 14.45
N LYS A 174 17.07 -7.89 14.67
CA LYS A 174 16.58 -9.18 15.17
C LYS A 174 16.86 -10.32 14.18
N ALA A 175 16.68 -10.09 12.87
CA ALA A 175 17.03 -11.05 11.83
C ALA A 175 18.54 -11.33 11.82
N ILE A 176 19.37 -10.29 11.87
CA ILE A 176 20.84 -10.41 11.95
C ILE A 176 21.27 -11.14 13.24
N ALA A 177 20.58 -10.90 14.34
CA ALA A 177 20.82 -11.58 15.61
C ALA A 177 20.66 -13.11 15.52
N THR A 178 19.93 -13.61 14.53
CA THR A 178 19.80 -15.06 14.26
C THR A 178 20.82 -15.57 13.24
N ASN A 179 21.88 -14.80 12.95
CA ASN A 179 22.89 -15.06 11.93
C ASN A 179 22.31 -15.20 10.52
N ALA A 180 21.23 -14.48 10.23
CA ALA A 180 20.64 -14.49 8.90
C ALA A 180 21.64 -13.90 7.88
N LYS A 181 21.87 -14.67 6.81
CA LYS A 181 22.61 -14.23 5.62
C LYS A 181 21.64 -13.65 4.58
N LEU A 182 20.47 -14.26 4.43
CA LEU A 182 19.37 -13.82 3.57
C LEU A 182 18.26 -13.21 4.43
N ILE A 183 17.91 -11.96 4.16
CA ILE A 183 16.85 -11.25 4.86
C ILE A 183 15.76 -10.87 3.86
N ILE A 184 14.57 -11.42 4.05
CA ILE A 184 13.39 -11.11 3.23
C ILE A 184 12.61 -10.01 3.94
N LEU A 185 12.40 -8.88 3.27
CA LEU A 185 11.68 -7.73 3.77
C LEU A 185 10.36 -7.60 3.00
N ASP A 186 9.25 -7.83 3.68
CA ASP A 186 7.92 -7.78 3.10
C ASP A 186 7.25 -6.42 3.45
N GLU A 187 7.31 -5.47 2.52
CA GLU A 187 6.80 -4.10 2.64
C GLU A 187 7.26 -3.34 3.90
N PRO A 188 8.57 -3.26 4.20
CA PRO A 188 9.08 -2.75 5.47
C PRO A 188 8.89 -1.23 5.65
N THR A 189 8.56 -0.49 4.59
CA THR A 189 8.48 0.97 4.54
C THR A 189 7.06 1.53 4.52
N THR A 190 6.04 0.67 4.60
CA THR A 190 4.62 1.08 4.44
C THR A 190 4.18 2.15 5.44
N SER A 191 4.74 2.15 6.66
CA SER A 191 4.43 3.12 7.73
C SER A 191 5.45 4.25 7.86
N LEU A 192 6.45 4.32 6.96
CA LEU A 192 7.55 5.29 7.03
C LEU A 192 7.27 6.52 6.16
N VAL A 193 7.72 7.68 6.64
CA VAL A 193 7.79 8.90 5.83
C VAL A 193 9.07 8.88 4.96
N PRO A 194 9.13 9.65 3.83
CA PRO A 194 10.27 9.59 2.90
C PRO A 194 11.64 9.74 3.53
N LYS A 195 11.80 10.63 4.51
CA LYS A 195 13.08 10.82 5.23
C LYS A 195 13.51 9.57 6.01
N GLU A 196 12.56 8.84 6.59
CA GLU A 196 12.81 7.61 7.33
C GLU A 196 13.19 6.45 6.39
N VAL A 197 12.59 6.40 5.21
CA VAL A 197 12.91 5.40 4.17
C VAL A 197 14.38 5.51 3.77
N VAL A 198 14.91 6.73 3.56
CA VAL A 198 16.32 6.96 3.21
C VAL A 198 17.25 6.38 4.29
N ILE A 199 16.92 6.59 5.58
CA ILE A 199 17.73 6.06 6.70
C ILE A 199 17.77 4.53 6.66
N VAL A 200 16.62 3.87 6.47
CA VAL A 200 16.54 2.40 6.36
C VAL A 200 17.35 1.91 5.17
N PHE A 201 17.25 2.56 4.01
CA PHE A 201 17.99 2.18 2.80
C PHE A 201 19.51 2.31 2.97
N ASP A 202 19.99 3.35 3.64
CA ASP A 202 21.43 3.51 3.90
C ASP A 202 21.96 2.40 4.80
N HIS A 203 21.20 1.98 5.80
CA HIS A 203 21.54 0.83 6.62
C HIS A 203 21.51 -0.48 5.82
N MET A 204 20.51 -0.69 4.96
CA MET A 204 20.44 -1.87 4.10
C MET A 204 21.65 -1.94 3.15
N ARG A 205 22.01 -0.84 2.49
CA ARG A 205 23.21 -0.77 1.62
C ARG A 205 24.50 -1.11 2.37
N ARG A 206 24.61 -0.66 3.62
CA ARG A 206 25.78 -0.99 4.45
C ARG A 206 25.82 -2.49 4.76
N LEU A 207 24.70 -3.07 5.20
CA LEU A 207 24.62 -4.49 5.51
C LEU A 207 24.80 -5.39 4.27
N SER A 208 24.34 -4.93 3.10
CA SER A 208 24.60 -5.57 1.82
C SER A 208 26.11 -5.66 1.54
N LYS A 209 26.85 -4.56 1.72
CA LYS A 209 28.32 -4.54 1.59
C LYS A 209 29.03 -5.45 2.61
N GLU A 210 28.41 -5.74 3.74
CA GLU A 210 28.91 -6.71 4.74
C GLU A 210 28.59 -8.17 4.35
N GLY A 211 27.94 -8.41 3.19
CA GLY A 211 27.66 -9.71 2.61
C GLY A 211 26.26 -10.26 2.92
N HIS A 212 25.35 -9.47 3.52
CA HIS A 212 23.96 -9.87 3.68
C HIS A 212 23.20 -9.70 2.38
N GLY A 213 22.48 -10.73 1.90
CA GLY A 213 21.58 -10.63 0.78
C GLY A 213 20.16 -10.25 1.22
N PHE A 214 19.48 -9.45 0.41
CA PHE A 214 18.11 -9.00 0.69
C PHE A 214 17.17 -9.39 -0.44
N VAL A 215 15.98 -9.91 -0.09
CA VAL A 215 14.81 -9.93 -0.97
C VAL A 215 13.87 -8.83 -0.50
N TYR A 216 13.73 -7.78 -1.31
CA TYR A 216 12.93 -6.61 -0.98
C TYR A 216 11.61 -6.65 -1.72
N VAL A 217 10.50 -6.75 -1.00
CA VAL A 217 9.15 -6.74 -1.57
C VAL A 217 8.51 -5.40 -1.30
N SER A 218 8.16 -4.68 -2.36
CA SER A 218 7.44 -3.41 -2.28
C SER A 218 6.50 -3.26 -3.47
N HIS A 219 5.42 -2.54 -3.28
CA HIS A 219 4.54 -2.08 -4.33
C HIS A 219 4.88 -0.63 -4.77
N ARG A 220 5.79 0.04 -4.08
CA ARG A 220 6.27 1.39 -4.38
C ARG A 220 7.47 1.31 -5.32
N LEU A 221 7.23 1.54 -6.61
CA LEU A 221 8.28 1.41 -7.62
C LEU A 221 9.47 2.33 -7.39
N GLN A 222 9.24 3.55 -6.87
CA GLN A 222 10.33 4.48 -6.57
C GLN A 222 11.33 3.89 -5.58
N GLU A 223 10.85 3.27 -4.51
CA GLU A 223 11.70 2.59 -3.52
C GLU A 223 12.57 1.49 -4.17
N VAL A 224 11.98 0.74 -5.11
CA VAL A 224 12.72 -0.30 -5.84
C VAL A 224 13.82 0.31 -6.68
N PHE A 225 13.55 1.39 -7.40
CA PHE A 225 14.57 2.11 -8.18
C PHE A 225 15.67 2.70 -7.33
N ASP A 226 15.38 3.07 -6.08
CA ASP A 226 16.37 3.67 -5.18
C ASP A 226 17.30 2.63 -4.56
N ILE A 227 16.83 1.39 -4.30
CA ILE A 227 17.57 0.43 -3.47
C ILE A 227 18.01 -0.84 -4.22
N ALA A 228 17.26 -1.32 -5.21
CA ALA A 228 17.47 -2.64 -5.79
C ALA A 228 18.54 -2.66 -6.89
N GLU A 229 19.37 -3.68 -6.89
CA GLU A 229 20.36 -3.99 -7.93
C GLU A 229 19.77 -4.92 -8.99
N TYR A 230 18.86 -5.80 -8.58
CA TYR A 230 18.14 -6.74 -9.43
C TYR A 230 16.65 -6.68 -9.11
N ALA A 231 15.82 -7.02 -10.08
CA ALA A 231 14.40 -7.23 -9.84
C ALA A 231 13.89 -8.47 -10.58
N THR A 232 13.02 -9.22 -9.91
CA THR A 232 12.23 -10.30 -10.50
C THR A 232 10.75 -9.95 -10.40
N VAL A 233 10.04 -10.02 -11.51
CA VAL A 233 8.61 -9.73 -11.59
C VAL A 233 7.83 -11.04 -11.68
N LEU A 234 6.92 -11.24 -10.71
CA LEU A 234 5.93 -12.32 -10.75
C LEU A 234 4.60 -11.80 -11.28
N ARG A 235 3.95 -12.58 -12.14
CA ARG A 235 2.59 -12.37 -12.61
C ARG A 235 1.90 -13.73 -12.81
N ASP A 236 0.69 -13.87 -12.26
CA ASP A 236 -0.11 -15.10 -12.36
C ASP A 236 0.66 -16.38 -11.96
N GLY A 237 1.49 -16.27 -10.92
CA GLY A 237 2.30 -17.37 -10.40
C GLY A 237 3.54 -17.73 -11.22
N ARG A 238 3.95 -16.93 -12.21
CA ARG A 238 5.12 -17.15 -13.06
C ARG A 238 6.07 -15.96 -13.02
N VAL A 239 7.35 -16.22 -13.23
CA VAL A 239 8.32 -15.15 -13.50
C VAL A 239 8.11 -14.66 -14.93
N THR A 240 7.84 -13.36 -15.08
CA THR A 240 7.66 -12.72 -16.40
C THR A 240 8.89 -11.96 -16.84
N TRP A 241 9.72 -11.52 -15.90
CA TRP A 241 10.92 -10.77 -16.19
C TRP A 241 11.87 -10.78 -15.00
N THR A 242 13.17 -10.90 -15.28
CA THR A 242 14.26 -10.66 -14.33
C THR A 242 15.24 -9.71 -14.99
N CYS A 243 15.68 -8.67 -14.28
CA CYS A 243 16.51 -7.61 -14.83
C CYS A 243 17.51 -7.06 -13.81
N THR A 244 18.55 -6.42 -14.33
CA THR A 244 19.50 -5.60 -13.58
C THR A 244 18.97 -4.19 -13.36
N ARG A 245 19.65 -3.42 -12.50
CA ARG A 245 19.33 -2.00 -12.23
C ARG A 245 19.32 -1.13 -13.49
N SER A 246 20.26 -1.36 -14.42
CA SER A 246 20.36 -0.61 -15.68
C SER A 246 19.17 -0.82 -16.62
N GLU A 247 18.57 -2.00 -16.59
CA GLU A 247 17.41 -2.34 -17.40
C GLU A 247 16.09 -1.88 -16.78
N MET A 248 16.11 -1.57 -15.47
CA MET A 248 14.93 -1.12 -14.73
C MET A 248 14.52 0.30 -15.13
N THR A 249 13.55 0.40 -16.02
CA THR A 249 12.83 1.65 -16.25
C THR A 249 11.41 1.53 -15.70
N ARG A 250 10.76 2.66 -15.36
CA ARG A 250 9.37 2.64 -14.89
C ARG A 250 8.46 1.91 -15.87
N ASN A 251 8.63 2.17 -17.16
CA ASN A 251 7.83 1.57 -18.22
C ASN A 251 8.06 0.06 -18.35
N SER A 252 9.33 -0.40 -18.30
CA SER A 252 9.65 -1.84 -18.41
C SER A 252 9.09 -2.62 -17.22
N VAL A 253 9.26 -2.11 -15.99
CA VAL A 253 8.74 -2.74 -14.77
C VAL A 253 7.22 -2.80 -14.79
N VAL A 254 6.54 -1.69 -15.09
CA VAL A 254 5.07 -1.64 -15.19
C VAL A 254 4.55 -2.59 -16.25
N ARG A 255 5.17 -2.64 -17.43
CA ARG A 255 4.80 -3.59 -18.50
C ARG A 255 4.98 -5.05 -18.06
N ALA A 256 6.06 -5.37 -17.35
CA ALA A 256 6.29 -6.72 -16.84
C ALA A 256 5.25 -7.13 -15.80
N ILE A 257 4.81 -6.20 -14.94
CA ILE A 257 3.79 -6.43 -13.92
C ILE A 257 2.40 -6.60 -14.54
N ILE A 258 1.98 -5.67 -15.41
CA ILE A 258 0.59 -5.61 -15.92
C ILE A 258 0.43 -6.44 -17.20
N GLY A 259 1.51 -6.64 -17.96
CA GLY A 259 1.49 -7.23 -19.31
C GLY A 259 1.01 -6.24 -20.36
N ASP A 260 0.51 -6.79 -21.49
CA ASP A 260 -0.03 -6.00 -22.61
C ASP A 260 -1.41 -5.37 -22.32
N LYS A 261 -1.91 -5.51 -21.08
CA LYS A 261 -3.07 -4.74 -20.63
C LYS A 261 -2.63 -3.27 -20.54
N ALA A 262 -3.32 -2.42 -21.30
CA ALA A 262 -3.04 -1.02 -21.58
C ALA A 262 -2.13 -0.29 -20.57
N PRO A 263 -1.04 0.33 -21.03
CA PRO A 263 -0.06 1.00 -20.18
C PRO A 263 -0.72 2.14 -19.40
N MET A 264 -0.17 2.43 -18.21
CA MET A 264 -0.60 3.57 -17.35
C MET A 264 -0.52 4.92 -18.07
N HIS A 265 0.08 4.99 -19.26
CA HIS A 265 0.20 6.21 -20.06
C HIS A 265 -1.08 6.62 -20.81
N ASP A 266 -2.08 5.73 -20.94
CA ASP A 266 -3.33 6.02 -21.68
C ASP A 266 -4.44 6.59 -20.78
N ILE A 267 -4.12 7.13 -19.61
CA ILE A 267 -5.07 7.88 -18.80
C ILE A 267 -5.05 9.31 -19.30
N GLU A 268 -5.99 9.65 -20.19
CA GLU A 268 -6.18 11.01 -20.65
C GLU A 268 -6.80 11.84 -19.51
N PRO A 269 -6.10 12.92 -19.06
CA PRO A 269 -6.67 13.85 -18.09
C PRO A 269 -8.00 14.43 -18.60
N LEU A 270 -8.85 14.86 -17.68
CA LEU A 270 -10.07 15.58 -18.05
C LEU A 270 -9.71 16.91 -18.71
N THR A 271 -10.04 17.06 -19.98
CA THR A 271 -9.84 18.30 -20.77
C THR A 271 -11.09 19.16 -20.82
N GLU A 272 -12.23 18.60 -20.44
CA GLU A 272 -13.52 19.29 -20.43
C GLU A 272 -13.57 20.36 -19.36
N ARG A 273 -14.24 21.48 -19.67
CA ARG A 273 -14.44 22.55 -18.69
C ARG A 273 -15.41 22.08 -17.61
N PRO A 274 -15.07 22.24 -16.33
CA PRO A 274 -15.96 21.91 -15.24
C PRO A 274 -17.30 22.64 -15.34
N GLY A 275 -18.36 21.99 -14.91
CA GLY A 275 -19.72 22.52 -14.89
C GLY A 275 -19.95 23.57 -13.79
N ALA A 276 -21.23 23.70 -13.36
CA ALA A 276 -21.61 24.60 -12.28
C ALA A 276 -21.02 24.15 -10.92
N PRO A 277 -20.81 25.08 -9.97
CA PRO A 277 -20.41 24.72 -8.60
C PRO A 277 -21.45 23.80 -7.95
N VAL A 278 -20.99 22.69 -7.37
CA VAL A 278 -21.83 21.73 -6.63
C VAL A 278 -21.64 21.89 -5.14
N LEU A 279 -20.37 22.10 -4.69
CA LEU A 279 -20.02 22.32 -3.32
C LEU A 279 -19.11 23.55 -3.21
N GLU A 280 -19.45 24.46 -2.27
CA GLU A 280 -18.65 25.65 -2.01
C GLU A 280 -18.46 25.80 -0.50
N THR A 281 -17.28 26.25 -0.10
CA THR A 281 -17.00 26.61 1.28
C THR A 281 -16.51 28.04 1.35
N HIS A 282 -16.96 28.78 2.37
CA HIS A 282 -16.54 30.14 2.67
C HIS A 282 -15.99 30.18 4.09
N THR A 283 -14.67 30.38 4.20
CA THR A 283 -13.94 30.48 5.48
C THR A 283 -14.34 29.39 6.48
N LEU A 284 -14.51 28.14 5.99
CA LEU A 284 -14.94 27.01 6.80
C LEU A 284 -13.85 26.67 7.81
N VAL A 285 -14.21 26.60 9.11
CA VAL A 285 -13.32 26.31 10.23
C VAL A 285 -13.83 25.07 10.98
N GLY A 286 -12.91 24.21 11.34
CA GLY A 286 -13.19 23.04 12.18
C GLY A 286 -11.92 22.33 12.61
N PRO A 287 -12.01 21.18 13.27
CA PRO A 287 -10.84 20.43 13.70
C PRO A 287 -9.89 20.15 12.52
N GLY A 288 -8.66 20.66 12.60
CA GLY A 288 -7.63 20.48 11.57
C GLY A 288 -7.82 21.33 10.30
N VAL A 289 -8.79 22.27 10.25
CA VAL A 289 -9.03 23.14 9.10
C VAL A 289 -9.25 24.57 9.54
N ALA A 290 -8.46 25.51 9.01
CA ALA A 290 -8.47 26.90 9.40
C ALA A 290 -8.84 27.83 8.23
N GLY A 291 -10.16 28.09 8.05
CA GLY A 291 -10.66 29.09 7.09
C GLY A 291 -10.66 28.64 5.63
N LEU A 292 -11.05 27.40 5.35
CA LEU A 292 -11.11 26.86 3.98
C LEU A 292 -12.15 27.57 3.14
N SER A 293 -11.70 28.15 2.03
CA SER A 293 -12.57 28.68 0.96
C SER A 293 -12.23 28.00 -0.35
N MET A 294 -13.17 27.25 -0.91
CA MET A 294 -13.00 26.52 -2.16
C MET A 294 -14.32 26.32 -2.89
N GLN A 295 -14.25 26.04 -4.17
CA GLN A 295 -15.38 25.60 -4.99
C GLN A 295 -15.02 24.26 -5.63
N LEU A 296 -15.96 23.31 -5.62
CA LEU A 296 -15.91 22.06 -6.36
C LEU A 296 -17.05 22.03 -7.37
N ARG A 297 -16.74 21.78 -8.63
CA ARG A 297 -17.66 21.85 -9.75
C ARG A 297 -18.09 20.48 -10.25
N ALA A 298 -19.25 20.39 -10.90
CA ALA A 298 -19.67 19.18 -11.57
C ALA A 298 -18.65 18.76 -12.65
N GLY A 299 -18.29 17.51 -12.67
CA GLY A 299 -17.30 16.96 -13.61
C GLY A 299 -15.85 17.30 -13.27
N GLU A 300 -15.56 17.76 -12.05
CA GLU A 300 -14.24 18.17 -11.61
C GLU A 300 -13.65 17.19 -10.59
N ILE A 301 -12.34 16.94 -10.73
CA ILE A 301 -11.54 16.23 -9.73
C ILE A 301 -10.54 17.25 -9.14
N VAL A 302 -10.74 17.60 -7.87
CA VAL A 302 -9.85 18.50 -7.12
C VAL A 302 -9.05 17.68 -6.11
N GLY A 303 -7.72 17.78 -6.18
CA GLY A 303 -6.80 17.20 -5.22
C GLY A 303 -6.68 18.05 -3.95
N LEU A 304 -6.64 17.40 -2.80
CA LEU A 304 -6.26 18.01 -1.53
C LEU A 304 -4.93 17.38 -1.11
N ALA A 305 -3.83 18.09 -1.29
CA ALA A 305 -2.49 17.61 -1.04
C ALA A 305 -1.92 18.22 0.24
N GLY A 306 -1.12 17.46 0.98
CA GLY A 306 -0.43 17.94 2.17
C GLY A 306 0.14 16.78 2.98
N LEU A 307 0.97 17.10 3.96
CA LEU A 307 1.47 16.10 4.91
C LEU A 307 0.35 15.67 5.87
N PRO A 308 0.45 14.49 6.49
CA PRO A 308 -0.51 14.06 7.52
C PRO A 308 -0.71 15.14 8.60
N GLY A 309 -1.97 15.46 8.94
CA GLY A 309 -2.31 16.52 9.88
C GLY A 309 -2.24 17.95 9.32
N SER A 310 -2.00 18.12 8.02
CA SER A 310 -1.95 19.44 7.36
C SER A 310 -3.31 20.11 7.16
N GLY A 311 -4.42 19.37 7.28
CA GLY A 311 -5.78 19.82 7.02
C GLY A 311 -6.43 19.19 5.78
N ALA A 312 -5.67 18.49 4.94
CA ALA A 312 -6.18 17.89 3.70
C ALA A 312 -7.16 16.72 3.98
N GLU A 313 -6.77 15.75 4.81
CA GLU A 313 -7.63 14.62 5.19
C GLU A 313 -8.79 15.10 6.09
N GLU A 314 -8.51 16.00 7.04
CA GLU A 314 -9.47 16.57 7.98
C GLU A 314 -10.59 17.35 7.28
N THR A 315 -10.30 17.93 6.11
CA THR A 315 -11.30 18.57 5.25
C THR A 315 -12.37 17.58 4.82
N LEU A 316 -12.02 16.35 4.46
CA LEU A 316 -13.00 15.32 4.06
C LEU A 316 -13.90 14.95 5.24
N ASP A 317 -13.36 14.80 6.45
CA ASP A 317 -14.14 14.50 7.65
C ASP A 317 -15.12 15.64 8.01
N LEU A 318 -14.69 16.89 7.81
CA LEU A 318 -15.52 18.07 8.03
C LEU A 318 -16.68 18.13 7.01
N LEU A 319 -16.39 17.90 5.73
CA LEU A 319 -17.38 17.89 4.65
C LEU A 319 -18.31 16.66 4.67
N TYR A 320 -17.93 15.61 5.37
CA TYR A 320 -18.78 14.42 5.57
C TYR A 320 -19.58 14.45 6.88
N GLY A 321 -19.34 15.45 7.73
CA GLY A 321 -20.00 15.57 9.03
C GLY A 321 -19.50 14.57 10.09
N ARG A 322 -18.31 13.98 9.92
CA ARG A 322 -17.58 13.27 10.98
C ARG A 322 -17.02 14.24 12.02
N ALA A 323 -16.58 15.40 11.56
CA ALA A 323 -16.21 16.54 12.40
C ALA A 323 -17.22 17.68 12.18
N ARG A 324 -17.43 18.54 13.20
CA ARG A 324 -18.34 19.68 13.09
C ARG A 324 -17.58 20.95 12.75
N ALA A 325 -18.11 21.69 11.78
CA ALA A 325 -17.66 23.06 11.52
C ALA A 325 -17.99 23.95 12.73
N THR A 326 -17.03 24.77 13.12
CA THR A 326 -17.16 25.74 14.22
C THR A 326 -17.47 27.15 13.72
N ALA A 327 -17.07 27.46 12.47
CA ALA A 327 -17.36 28.74 11.79
C ALA A 327 -17.31 28.56 10.26
N GLY A 328 -17.74 29.57 9.54
CA GLY A 328 -17.81 29.58 8.08
C GLY A 328 -19.12 29.01 7.53
N GLN A 329 -19.18 28.81 6.23
CA GLN A 329 -20.38 28.41 5.52
C GLN A 329 -20.08 27.30 4.49
N LEU A 330 -20.97 26.32 4.41
CA LEU A 330 -20.97 25.30 3.36
C LEU A 330 -22.22 25.49 2.51
N LEU A 331 -22.03 25.57 1.19
CA LEU A 331 -23.12 25.61 0.23
C LEU A 331 -23.10 24.30 -0.60
N LEU A 332 -24.26 23.68 -0.77
CA LEU A 332 -24.49 22.60 -1.72
C LEU A 332 -25.49 23.07 -2.77
N GLN A 333 -25.06 23.04 -4.04
CA GLN A 333 -25.85 23.56 -5.17
C GLN A 333 -26.41 24.96 -4.89
N GLY A 334 -25.57 25.85 -4.32
CA GLY A 334 -25.92 27.23 -3.97
C GLY A 334 -26.78 27.38 -2.70
N ARG A 335 -27.13 26.31 -1.98
CA ARG A 335 -27.94 26.35 -0.76
C ARG A 335 -27.09 26.13 0.47
N ALA A 336 -27.21 27.04 1.45
CA ALA A 336 -26.53 26.89 2.71
C ALA A 336 -26.97 25.60 3.42
N THR A 337 -25.98 24.79 3.78
CA THR A 337 -26.20 23.45 4.33
C THR A 337 -25.32 23.23 5.55
N THR A 338 -25.89 22.63 6.58
CA THR A 338 -25.13 22.23 7.78
C THR A 338 -25.09 20.72 7.84
N LEU A 339 -23.89 20.14 7.85
CA LEU A 339 -23.67 18.71 7.97
C LEU A 339 -23.27 18.38 9.41
N GLY A 340 -24.23 17.98 10.22
CA GLY A 340 -24.03 17.64 11.64
C GLY A 340 -23.66 16.16 11.87
N SER A 341 -23.82 15.33 10.84
CA SER A 341 -23.54 13.90 10.91
C SER A 341 -23.29 13.30 9.51
N PRO A 342 -22.64 12.12 9.42
CA PRO A 342 -22.50 11.36 8.16
C PRO A 342 -23.86 11.06 7.48
N ARG A 343 -24.92 10.90 8.28
CA ARG A 343 -26.28 10.66 7.74
C ARG A 343 -26.78 11.87 6.96
N ASP A 344 -26.46 13.08 7.40
CA ASP A 344 -26.85 14.31 6.70
C ASP A 344 -26.10 14.45 5.39
N ALA A 345 -24.79 14.12 5.38
CA ALA A 345 -23.97 14.10 4.17
C ALA A 345 -24.52 13.09 3.12
N VAL A 346 -24.83 11.87 3.53
CA VAL A 346 -25.43 10.85 2.65
C VAL A 346 -26.76 11.32 2.06
N ARG A 347 -27.65 11.94 2.88
CA ARG A 347 -28.92 12.49 2.39
C ARG A 347 -28.73 13.65 1.42
N ALA A 348 -27.65 14.39 1.58
CA ALA A 348 -27.26 15.49 0.70
C ALA A 348 -26.54 15.02 -0.59
N GLY A 349 -26.39 13.72 -0.79
CA GLY A 349 -25.72 13.14 -1.96
C GLY A 349 -24.20 13.19 -1.89
N ILE A 350 -23.61 13.26 -0.70
CA ILE A 350 -22.17 13.23 -0.47
C ILE A 350 -21.75 11.83 -0.04
N ALA A 351 -20.81 11.24 -0.77
CA ALA A 351 -20.18 9.96 -0.49
C ALA A 351 -18.80 10.14 0.14
N LEU A 352 -18.42 9.26 1.06
CA LEU A 352 -17.05 9.16 1.57
C LEU A 352 -16.49 7.78 1.31
N VAL A 353 -15.32 7.72 0.68
CA VAL A 353 -14.47 6.54 0.60
C VAL A 353 -13.30 6.79 1.55
N PRO A 354 -13.26 6.14 2.71
CA PRO A 354 -12.21 6.36 3.71
C PRO A 354 -10.92 5.64 3.35
N LYS A 355 -9.82 6.05 3.98
CA LYS A 355 -8.48 5.48 3.80
C LYS A 355 -8.41 4.01 4.19
N ASP A 356 -8.95 3.66 5.35
CA ASP A 356 -9.05 2.27 5.80
C ASP A 356 -10.39 1.67 5.38
N ARG A 357 -10.38 0.98 4.22
CA ARG A 357 -11.59 0.38 3.68
C ARG A 357 -12.12 -0.80 4.51
N LEU A 358 -11.23 -1.56 5.16
CA LEU A 358 -11.63 -2.76 5.90
C LEU A 358 -12.36 -2.39 7.20
N TRP A 359 -11.88 -1.37 7.90
CA TRP A 359 -12.44 -0.94 9.18
C TRP A 359 -13.56 0.09 9.02
N ASP A 360 -13.38 1.04 8.09
CA ASP A 360 -14.25 2.21 7.99
C ASP A 360 -15.28 2.11 6.86
N ALA A 361 -15.01 1.32 5.81
CA ALA A 361 -15.89 1.27 4.65
C ALA A 361 -16.66 -0.04 4.51
N THR A 362 -16.09 -1.21 4.87
CA THR A 362 -16.76 -2.49 4.65
C THR A 362 -17.23 -3.14 5.94
N ILE A 363 -18.32 -3.91 5.85
CA ILE A 363 -18.77 -4.78 6.93
C ILE A 363 -18.29 -6.19 6.57
N ALA A 364 -17.25 -6.67 7.25
CA ALA A 364 -16.54 -7.90 6.93
C ALA A 364 -17.43 -9.16 6.93
N THR A 365 -18.46 -9.17 7.77
CA THR A 365 -19.45 -10.27 7.88
C THR A 365 -20.52 -10.24 6.80
N PHE A 366 -20.61 -9.16 6.02
CA PHE A 366 -21.61 -8.99 4.98
C PHE A 366 -21.10 -9.50 3.64
N SER A 367 -22.05 -9.94 2.80
CA SER A 367 -21.81 -10.27 1.39
C SER A 367 -21.46 -9.02 0.57
N VAL A 368 -20.96 -9.22 -0.65
CA VAL A 368 -20.74 -8.13 -1.62
C VAL A 368 -22.04 -7.38 -1.88
N ARG A 369 -23.17 -8.09 -2.10
CA ARG A 369 -24.50 -7.51 -2.29
C ARG A 369 -24.88 -6.57 -1.16
N GLU A 370 -24.79 -7.04 0.09
CA GLU A 370 -25.14 -6.26 1.27
C GLU A 370 -24.24 -5.05 1.45
N ASN A 371 -22.94 -5.20 1.18
CA ASN A 371 -22.02 -4.07 1.21
C ASN A 371 -22.35 -3.01 0.14
N ILE A 372 -22.81 -3.39 -1.05
CA ILE A 372 -23.21 -2.44 -2.11
C ILE A 372 -24.51 -1.73 -1.72
N SER A 373 -25.53 -2.46 -1.27
CA SER A 373 -26.88 -1.92 -1.06
C SER A 373 -27.07 -1.12 0.22
N LEU A 374 -26.12 -1.20 1.17
CA LEU A 374 -26.26 -0.70 2.53
C LEU A 374 -26.81 0.74 2.67
N PRO A 375 -26.24 1.78 2.02
CA PRO A 375 -26.74 3.15 2.16
C PRO A 375 -28.04 3.39 1.38
N SER A 376 -28.32 2.57 0.36
CA SER A 376 -29.52 2.66 -0.48
C SER A 376 -30.61 1.66 -0.11
N LEU A 377 -30.47 0.95 1.01
CA LEU A 377 -31.37 -0.15 1.41
C LEU A 377 -32.84 0.29 1.48
N ALA A 378 -33.10 1.54 1.83
CA ALA A 378 -34.45 2.11 1.84
C ALA A 378 -35.15 2.05 0.48
N LYS A 379 -34.41 2.07 -0.64
CA LYS A 379 -34.99 1.94 -2.01
C LYS A 379 -35.61 0.57 -2.26
N PHE A 380 -35.18 -0.44 -1.50
CA PHE A 380 -35.61 -1.83 -1.68
C PHE A 380 -36.65 -2.30 -0.67
N LEU A 381 -37.16 -1.41 0.19
CA LEU A 381 -38.18 -1.78 1.16
C LEU A 381 -39.52 -2.03 0.47
N THR A 382 -40.16 -3.15 0.82
CA THR A 382 -41.53 -3.47 0.39
C THR A 382 -42.54 -2.67 1.19
N ASP A 383 -42.29 -2.55 2.48
CA ASP A 383 -43.07 -1.83 3.46
C ASP A 383 -42.16 -1.03 4.36
N PRO A 384 -42.31 0.30 4.40
CA PRO A 384 -41.48 1.18 5.26
C PRO A 384 -41.62 0.90 6.75
N VAL A 385 -42.80 0.37 7.18
CA VAL A 385 -43.09 0.08 8.61
C VAL A 385 -42.46 -1.26 9.00
N LEU A 386 -42.71 -2.31 8.19
CA LEU A 386 -42.20 -3.66 8.45
C LEU A 386 -40.74 -3.83 8.06
N ARG A 387 -40.16 -2.86 7.33
CA ARG A 387 -38.77 -2.86 6.85
C ARG A 387 -38.33 -4.14 6.11
N ILE A 388 -39.28 -4.75 5.37
CA ILE A 388 -39.02 -5.97 4.60
C ILE A 388 -38.32 -5.60 3.28
N VAL A 389 -37.15 -6.17 3.03
CA VAL A 389 -36.33 -5.91 1.84
C VAL A 389 -36.75 -6.82 0.69
N LYS A 390 -37.01 -6.26 -0.50
CA LYS A 390 -37.19 -6.98 -1.77
C LYS A 390 -35.86 -7.52 -2.28
N LYS A 391 -35.42 -8.68 -1.78
CA LYS A 391 -34.15 -9.30 -2.13
C LYS A 391 -33.88 -9.41 -3.63
N ALA A 392 -34.91 -9.69 -4.44
CA ALA A 392 -34.77 -9.80 -5.89
C ALA A 392 -34.45 -8.47 -6.57
N SER A 393 -35.01 -7.34 -6.09
CA SER A 393 -34.70 -5.99 -6.60
C SER A 393 -33.33 -5.54 -6.16
N GLU A 394 -32.99 -5.70 -4.88
CA GLU A 394 -31.69 -5.44 -4.32
C GLU A 394 -30.57 -6.19 -5.06
N ARG A 395 -30.78 -7.51 -5.32
CA ARG A 395 -29.82 -8.35 -6.03
C ARG A 395 -29.58 -7.89 -7.47
N ARG A 396 -30.64 -7.50 -8.18
CA ARG A 396 -30.53 -6.98 -9.55
C ARG A 396 -29.71 -5.70 -9.61
N GLU A 397 -30.01 -4.76 -8.72
CA GLU A 397 -29.29 -3.48 -8.65
C GLU A 397 -27.83 -3.70 -8.28
N ALA A 398 -27.54 -4.47 -7.22
CA ALA A 398 -26.18 -4.79 -6.81
C ALA A 398 -25.39 -5.50 -7.92
N SER A 399 -26.06 -6.40 -8.69
CA SER A 399 -25.44 -7.06 -9.85
C SER A 399 -25.08 -6.07 -10.95
N SER A 400 -26.00 -5.16 -11.27
CA SER A 400 -25.78 -4.12 -12.28
C SER A 400 -24.61 -3.20 -11.91
N LEU A 401 -24.55 -2.74 -10.66
CA LEU A 401 -23.48 -1.88 -10.16
C LEU A 401 -22.14 -2.61 -10.13
N ALA A 402 -22.11 -3.86 -9.68
CA ALA A 402 -20.90 -4.68 -9.67
C ALA A 402 -20.37 -4.94 -11.09
N GLN A 403 -21.25 -5.19 -12.05
CA GLN A 403 -20.87 -5.35 -13.46
C GLN A 403 -20.36 -4.03 -14.06
N ARG A 404 -21.05 -2.91 -13.82
CA ARG A 404 -20.63 -1.57 -14.28
C ARG A 404 -19.22 -1.21 -13.84
N LEU A 405 -18.82 -1.58 -12.62
CA LEU A 405 -17.49 -1.33 -12.07
C LEU A 405 -16.53 -2.51 -12.26
N ASN A 406 -16.93 -3.53 -13.02
CA ASN A 406 -16.11 -4.72 -13.27
C ASN A 406 -15.54 -5.31 -11.96
N VAL A 407 -16.40 -5.52 -10.95
CA VAL A 407 -16.02 -6.15 -9.69
C VAL A 407 -15.86 -7.65 -9.92
N LYS A 408 -14.62 -8.14 -9.79
CA LYS A 408 -14.33 -9.58 -9.88
C LYS A 408 -14.65 -10.24 -8.53
N MET A 409 -15.61 -11.14 -8.51
CA MET A 409 -16.09 -11.85 -7.32
C MET A 409 -16.56 -13.26 -7.67
N PRO A 410 -16.50 -14.24 -6.75
CA PRO A 410 -17.05 -15.58 -6.98
C PRO A 410 -18.58 -15.54 -7.15
N SER A 411 -19.25 -14.73 -6.34
CA SER A 411 -20.69 -14.46 -6.41
C SER A 411 -21.05 -13.19 -5.64
N LEU A 412 -22.25 -12.64 -5.85
CA LEU A 412 -22.76 -11.50 -5.07
C LEU A 412 -22.95 -11.82 -3.59
N GLU A 413 -23.17 -13.08 -3.25
CA GLU A 413 -23.35 -13.56 -1.88
C GLU A 413 -22.00 -13.93 -1.22
N ALA A 414 -20.87 -13.83 -1.93
CA ALA A 414 -19.57 -14.04 -1.36
C ALA A 414 -19.26 -12.97 -0.30
N GLY A 415 -18.59 -13.36 0.77
CA GLY A 415 -18.10 -12.43 1.80
C GLY A 415 -17.11 -11.43 1.20
N ILE A 416 -17.21 -10.16 1.57
CA ILE A 416 -16.35 -9.08 1.04
C ILE A 416 -14.85 -9.36 1.30
N GLY A 417 -14.52 -10.04 2.39
CA GLY A 417 -13.14 -10.40 2.74
C GLY A 417 -12.46 -11.39 1.77
N LEU A 418 -13.22 -12.07 0.91
CA LEU A 418 -12.68 -12.98 -0.11
C LEU A 418 -12.20 -12.23 -1.37
N LEU A 419 -12.50 -10.96 -1.50
CA LEU A 419 -12.11 -10.14 -2.65
C LEU A 419 -10.72 -9.55 -2.46
N SER A 420 -10.00 -9.36 -3.60
CA SER A 420 -8.77 -8.56 -3.60
C SER A 420 -9.05 -7.11 -3.22
N GLY A 421 -8.02 -6.39 -2.74
CA GLY A 421 -8.14 -5.00 -2.33
C GLY A 421 -8.77 -4.08 -3.38
N GLY A 422 -8.40 -4.22 -4.65
CA GLY A 422 -8.99 -3.46 -5.75
C GLY A 422 -10.49 -3.77 -5.96
N ASN A 423 -10.91 -5.03 -5.81
CA ASN A 423 -12.32 -5.41 -5.92
C ASN A 423 -13.14 -4.97 -4.71
N GLN A 424 -12.57 -4.97 -3.50
CA GLN A 424 -13.19 -4.35 -2.32
C GLN A 424 -13.42 -2.85 -2.54
N GLN A 425 -12.41 -2.15 -3.08
CA GLN A 425 -12.50 -0.72 -3.39
C GLN A 425 -13.60 -0.42 -4.42
N LYS A 426 -13.66 -1.20 -5.50
CA LYS A 426 -14.73 -1.11 -6.50
C LYS A 426 -16.11 -1.38 -5.89
N THR A 427 -16.21 -2.30 -4.92
CA THR A 427 -17.46 -2.57 -4.18
C THR A 427 -17.90 -1.36 -3.36
N VAL A 428 -16.94 -0.65 -2.72
CA VAL A 428 -17.25 0.59 -1.98
C VAL A 428 -17.69 1.71 -2.93
N LEU A 429 -17.05 1.85 -4.10
CA LEU A 429 -17.49 2.81 -5.12
C LEU A 429 -18.87 2.45 -5.68
N ALA A 430 -19.15 1.16 -5.93
CA ALA A 430 -20.47 0.67 -6.37
C ALA A 430 -21.58 1.04 -5.36
N ARG A 431 -21.31 0.95 -4.07
CA ARG A 431 -22.21 1.35 -2.99
C ARG A 431 -22.70 2.78 -3.16
N TRP A 432 -21.76 3.71 -3.40
CA TRP A 432 -22.08 5.13 -3.48
C TRP A 432 -22.79 5.52 -4.79
N LEU A 433 -22.50 4.81 -5.87
CA LEU A 433 -23.29 4.92 -7.09
C LEU A 433 -24.74 4.47 -6.88
N GLY A 434 -24.95 3.38 -6.15
CA GLY A 434 -26.29 2.92 -5.77
C GLY A 434 -27.02 3.88 -4.83
N ALA A 435 -26.32 4.73 -4.13
CA ALA A 435 -26.86 5.78 -3.27
C ALA A 435 -27.11 7.12 -3.98
N ASP A 436 -26.93 7.20 -5.31
CA ASP A 436 -27.09 8.41 -6.14
C ASP A 436 -26.22 9.58 -5.67
N ALA A 437 -25.01 9.30 -5.18
CA ALA A 437 -24.08 10.34 -4.76
C ALA A 437 -23.61 11.18 -5.96
N SER A 438 -23.60 12.50 -5.79
CA SER A 438 -23.10 13.47 -6.77
C SER A 438 -21.75 14.09 -6.37
N VAL A 439 -21.41 14.05 -5.09
CA VAL A 439 -20.13 14.50 -4.55
C VAL A 439 -19.41 13.30 -3.92
N PHE A 440 -18.18 13.07 -4.33
CA PHE A 440 -17.35 11.97 -3.83
C PHE A 440 -16.14 12.53 -3.09
N LEU A 441 -16.03 12.19 -1.82
CA LEU A 441 -14.89 12.49 -0.97
C LEU A 441 -14.03 11.23 -0.89
N LEU A 442 -12.84 11.24 -1.49
CA LEU A 442 -12.00 10.06 -1.63
C LEU A 442 -10.70 10.24 -0.84
N ASN A 443 -10.56 9.49 0.25
CA ASN A 443 -9.34 9.49 1.05
C ASN A 443 -8.49 8.28 0.66
N SER A 444 -7.41 8.52 -0.07
CA SER A 444 -6.44 7.50 -0.53
C SER A 444 -7.14 6.26 -1.15
N PRO A 445 -8.01 6.44 -2.16
CA PRO A 445 -8.83 5.34 -2.69
C PRO A 445 -8.01 4.23 -3.36
N THR A 446 -6.75 4.47 -3.60
CA THR A 446 -5.78 3.56 -4.22
C THR A 446 -4.80 2.95 -3.20
N ALA A 447 -4.94 3.28 -1.92
CA ALA A 447 -4.08 2.76 -0.87
C ALA A 447 -4.16 1.23 -0.76
N ALA A 448 -3.00 0.56 -0.68
CA ALA A 448 -2.87 -0.89 -0.62
C ALA A 448 -3.60 -1.62 -1.77
N VAL A 449 -3.61 -1.01 -2.96
CA VAL A 449 -4.11 -1.58 -4.21
C VAL A 449 -2.92 -1.76 -5.15
N ASP A 450 -2.91 -2.85 -5.91
CA ASP A 450 -1.85 -3.12 -6.89
C ASP A 450 -1.87 -2.14 -8.08
N VAL A 451 -0.75 -2.05 -8.81
CA VAL A 451 -0.55 -1.08 -9.89
C VAL A 451 -1.59 -1.22 -11.00
N GLY A 452 -1.98 -2.45 -11.34
CA GLY A 452 -3.00 -2.70 -12.37
C GLY A 452 -4.39 -2.23 -11.92
N ALA A 453 -4.77 -2.55 -10.69
CA ALA A 453 -6.05 -2.13 -10.14
C ALA A 453 -6.10 -0.61 -9.87
N LYS A 454 -4.97 0.06 -9.57
CA LYS A 454 -4.92 1.54 -9.50
C LYS A 454 -5.35 2.18 -10.82
N SER A 455 -4.82 1.71 -11.94
CA SER A 455 -5.20 2.21 -13.27
C SER A 455 -6.69 2.03 -13.57
N GLU A 456 -7.29 0.92 -13.15
CA GLU A 456 -8.73 0.69 -13.29
C GLU A 456 -9.54 1.66 -12.42
N ILE A 457 -9.08 1.94 -11.18
CA ILE A 457 -9.72 2.91 -10.28
C ILE A 457 -9.63 4.32 -10.88
N TYR A 458 -8.48 4.75 -11.40
CA TYR A 458 -8.36 6.06 -12.03
C TYR A 458 -9.32 6.23 -13.21
N ARG A 459 -9.43 5.23 -14.11
CA ARG A 459 -10.41 5.27 -15.20
C ARG A 459 -11.84 5.41 -14.68
N LEU A 460 -12.19 4.66 -13.64
CA LEU A 460 -13.49 4.77 -12.99
C LEU A 460 -13.76 6.17 -12.43
N LEU A 461 -12.77 6.81 -11.79
CA LEU A 461 -12.91 8.15 -11.25
C LEU A 461 -13.07 9.19 -12.36
N LEU A 462 -12.31 9.07 -13.45
CA LEU A 462 -12.45 9.92 -14.62
C LEU A 462 -13.81 9.75 -15.30
N ASP A 463 -14.30 8.52 -15.44
CA ASP A 463 -15.62 8.24 -16.02
C ASP A 463 -16.76 8.77 -15.14
N LEU A 464 -16.59 8.70 -13.80
CA LEU A 464 -17.51 9.32 -12.86
C LEU A 464 -17.55 10.85 -13.02
N ALA A 465 -16.38 11.48 -13.11
CA ALA A 465 -16.30 12.90 -13.34
C ALA A 465 -16.89 13.30 -14.71
N ARG A 466 -16.59 12.56 -15.80
CA ARG A 466 -17.23 12.77 -17.12
C ARG A 466 -18.76 12.64 -17.05
N SER A 467 -19.29 11.80 -16.18
CA SER A 467 -20.73 11.69 -15.95
C SER A 467 -21.31 12.82 -15.08
N GLY A 468 -20.52 13.78 -14.67
CA GLY A 468 -20.94 14.97 -13.90
C GLY A 468 -20.70 14.87 -12.39
N ALA A 469 -20.10 13.79 -11.88
CA ALA A 469 -19.74 13.71 -10.46
C ALA A 469 -18.65 14.74 -10.10
N ALA A 470 -18.77 15.32 -8.91
CA ALA A 470 -17.77 16.23 -8.33
C ALA A 470 -16.91 15.45 -7.33
N ILE A 471 -15.59 15.47 -7.48
CA ILE A 471 -14.69 14.59 -6.73
C ILE A 471 -13.64 15.42 -5.98
N LEU A 472 -13.56 15.25 -4.65
CA LEU A 472 -12.41 15.64 -3.84
C LEU A 472 -11.55 14.41 -3.59
N PHE A 473 -10.29 14.52 -3.94
CA PHE A 473 -9.33 13.41 -3.89
C PHE A 473 -8.13 13.76 -3.02
N THR A 474 -7.82 12.94 -2.02
CA THR A 474 -6.55 13.03 -1.29
C THR A 474 -5.81 11.71 -1.34
N THR A 475 -4.49 11.78 -1.29
CA THR A 475 -3.61 10.62 -1.30
C THR A 475 -2.28 10.95 -0.62
N THR A 476 -1.61 9.93 -0.09
CA THR A 476 -0.22 10.04 0.37
C THR A 476 0.80 9.86 -0.75
N GLU A 477 0.37 9.40 -1.93
CA GLU A 477 1.21 9.20 -3.11
C GLU A 477 1.11 10.42 -4.03
N MET A 478 2.05 11.36 -3.89
CA MET A 478 2.01 12.66 -4.58
C MET A 478 1.98 12.54 -6.11
N GLU A 479 2.52 11.44 -6.65
CA GLU A 479 2.49 11.13 -8.09
C GLU A 479 1.10 10.84 -8.67
N GLU A 480 0.08 10.64 -7.83
CA GLU A 480 -1.29 10.39 -8.28
C GLU A 480 -2.00 11.68 -8.72
N PHE A 481 -1.68 12.82 -8.06
CA PHE A 481 -2.34 14.10 -8.36
C PHE A 481 -2.19 14.55 -9.82
N PRO A 482 -0.99 14.55 -10.44
CA PRO A 482 -0.84 14.95 -11.84
C PRO A 482 -1.62 14.08 -12.83
N ARG A 483 -2.02 12.87 -12.45
CA ARG A 483 -2.65 11.89 -13.33
C ARG A 483 -4.15 12.08 -13.48
N ILE A 484 -4.81 12.53 -12.40
CA ILE A 484 -6.27 12.55 -12.36
C ILE A 484 -6.86 13.90 -11.96
N CYS A 485 -6.11 14.76 -11.27
CA CYS A 485 -6.64 16.03 -10.77
C CYS A 485 -6.50 17.16 -11.80
N GLN A 486 -7.53 17.97 -11.96
CA GLN A 486 -7.52 19.18 -12.76
C GLN A 486 -6.95 20.37 -11.98
N ARG A 487 -7.16 20.39 -10.66
CA ARG A 487 -6.61 21.34 -9.70
C ARG A 487 -6.18 20.61 -8.43
N VAL A 488 -5.20 21.19 -7.73
CA VAL A 488 -4.72 20.68 -6.43
C VAL A 488 -4.60 21.84 -5.46
N LEU A 489 -5.29 21.73 -4.32
CA LEU A 489 -5.13 22.62 -3.17
C LEU A 489 -4.06 22.03 -2.26
N VAL A 490 -2.98 22.78 -2.03
CA VAL A 490 -1.88 22.33 -1.16
C VAL A 490 -2.10 22.89 0.23
N PHE A 491 -2.14 21.98 1.20
CA PHE A 491 -2.34 22.29 2.62
C PHE A 491 -1.03 22.24 3.37
N ARG A 492 -0.87 23.20 4.28
CA ARG A 492 0.18 23.26 5.29
C ARG A 492 -0.36 23.99 6.52
N ASP A 493 -0.08 23.45 7.71
CA ASP A 493 -0.50 24.06 8.99
C ASP A 493 -1.99 24.41 9.00
N GLN A 494 -2.84 23.50 8.51
CA GLN A 494 -4.31 23.60 8.45
C GLN A 494 -4.86 24.67 7.47
N HIS A 495 -4.01 25.31 6.65
CA HIS A 495 -4.40 26.31 5.67
C HIS A 495 -4.06 25.84 4.26
N VAL A 496 -4.85 26.32 3.29
CA VAL A 496 -4.48 26.21 1.86
C VAL A 496 -3.41 27.26 1.57
N VAL A 497 -2.19 26.80 1.23
CA VAL A 497 -1.04 27.66 0.94
C VAL A 497 -0.85 27.91 -0.55
N ALA A 498 -1.40 27.06 -1.40
CA ALA A 498 -1.34 27.21 -2.84
C ALA A 498 -2.48 26.45 -3.54
N GLU A 499 -2.84 26.92 -4.73
CA GLU A 499 -3.68 26.21 -5.68
C GLU A 499 -2.87 25.99 -6.96
N LEU A 500 -2.75 24.74 -7.40
CA LEU A 500 -2.02 24.34 -8.60
C LEU A 500 -3.00 23.84 -9.66
N SER A 501 -2.72 24.12 -10.94
CA SER A 501 -3.55 23.68 -12.06
C SER A 501 -2.70 23.31 -13.28
N GLY A 502 -3.19 22.38 -14.10
CA GLY A 502 -2.54 21.95 -15.34
C GLY A 502 -1.08 21.53 -15.13
N LEU A 503 -0.15 22.07 -15.90
CA LEU A 503 1.28 21.74 -15.86
C LEU A 503 1.98 22.09 -14.53
N GLN A 504 1.34 22.86 -13.68
CA GLN A 504 1.88 23.19 -12.35
C GLN A 504 1.73 22.04 -11.36
N ILE A 505 0.88 21.06 -11.65
CA ILE A 505 0.66 19.90 -10.78
C ILE A 505 1.81 18.92 -11.03
N THR A 506 2.88 19.04 -10.24
CA THR A 506 4.01 18.09 -10.23
C THR A 506 4.28 17.61 -8.80
N GLU A 507 4.80 16.41 -8.69
CA GLU A 507 5.12 15.79 -7.38
C GLU A 507 6.05 16.69 -6.56
N ASP A 508 7.16 17.15 -7.17
CA ASP A 508 8.16 17.98 -6.51
C ASP A 508 7.56 19.30 -6.01
N ARG A 509 6.72 19.94 -6.82
CA ARG A 509 6.10 21.21 -6.45
C ARG A 509 5.09 21.06 -5.32
N ILE A 510 4.28 20.00 -5.35
CA ILE A 510 3.34 19.70 -4.28
C ILE A 510 4.11 19.44 -2.98
N LEU A 511 5.18 18.64 -3.03
CA LEU A 511 5.99 18.30 -1.87
C LEU A 511 6.68 19.54 -1.29
N ALA A 512 7.35 20.35 -2.12
CA ALA A 512 8.02 21.58 -1.70
C ALA A 512 7.06 22.54 -0.98
N LEU A 513 5.88 22.78 -1.55
CA LEU A 513 4.85 23.63 -0.95
C LEU A 513 4.30 23.06 0.37
N SER A 514 4.13 21.73 0.43
CA SER A 514 3.65 21.04 1.64
C SER A 514 4.65 21.11 2.81
N ILE A 515 5.96 21.15 2.52
CA ILE A 515 7.05 21.26 3.51
C ILE A 515 7.34 22.74 3.83
N GLY A 516 7.05 23.66 2.92
CA GLY A 516 7.35 25.09 3.07
C GLY A 516 8.71 25.49 2.53
N GLU A 517 9.31 24.69 1.66
CA GLU A 517 10.49 25.07 0.91
C GLU A 517 10.14 26.13 -0.15
N ALA A 518 10.91 27.21 -0.20
CA ALA A 518 10.80 28.18 -1.27
C ALA A 518 11.26 27.53 -2.58
N LEU A 519 10.36 27.38 -3.54
CA LEU A 519 10.75 27.00 -4.89
C LEU A 519 11.60 28.15 -5.46
N GLU A 520 12.89 27.88 -5.69
CA GLU A 520 13.67 28.76 -6.54
C GLU A 520 12.96 28.87 -7.88
N ALA A 521 12.64 30.11 -8.27
CA ALA A 521 11.97 30.39 -9.52
C ALA A 521 12.90 29.96 -10.67
N ALA A 522 12.51 28.88 -11.38
CA ALA A 522 13.14 28.47 -12.63
C ALA A 522 12.54 29.26 -13.80
#